data_1562c3e3255ef7b848384663f338dbb3
#
_entry.id   1562c3e3255ef7b848384663f338dbb3
#
_cell.length_a   1.000
_cell.length_b   1.000
_cell.length_c   1.000
_cell.angle_alpha   90.00
_cell.angle_beta   90.00
_cell.angle_gamma   90.00
#
_symmetry.space_group_name_H-M   'P 1'
#
loop_
_entity.id
_entity.type
_entity.pdbx_description
1 polymer ?
#
loop_
_entity_poly.entity_id
_entity_poly.type
_entity_poly.pdbx_seq_one_letter_code
_entity_poly.pdbx_strand_id
1 'polypeptide(L)'
;MIRPSTQRIIVSAAAAFVVASIGVYAQAPPAQTGFKRTPVQQADLSVPGKEVVQAIAEIQPGAQSGRHTHPGEEVAYVLEGTITLEIDGKPAATKKAGEAFIIPPGTIHNAKSAGGAVARVLGTYIIDKGKPVATPVQ
;
A
#
# COMPACT_ATOMS: atom_id res chain seq x y z
N MET A 1 -82.34 -15.59 -24.43
CA MET A 1 -81.69 -14.31 -23.99
C MET A 1 -80.47 -14.68 -23.20
N ILE A 2 -79.32 -14.59 -23.82
CA ILE A 2 -77.99 -14.92 -23.19
C ILE A 2 -77.31 -13.59 -22.94
N ARG A 3 -76.97 -13.26 -21.66
CA ARG A 3 -76.23 -12.05 -21.29
C ARG A 3 -74.76 -12.32 -21.41
N PRO A 4 -73.96 -11.46 -22.03
CA PRO A 4 -72.52 -11.62 -22.02
C PRO A 4 -71.91 -11.16 -20.69
N SER A 5 -71.03 -11.99 -20.11
CA SER A 5 -70.23 -11.69 -18.91
C SER A 5 -69.02 -10.85 -19.30
N THR A 6 -68.91 -9.70 -18.69
CA THR A 6 -67.76 -8.77 -18.86
C THR A 6 -66.67 -9.23 -17.96
N GLN A 7 -65.64 -9.82 -18.55
CA GLN A 7 -64.39 -10.18 -17.88
C GLN A 7 -63.54 -8.92 -17.74
N ARG A 8 -63.28 -8.48 -16.48
CA ARG A 8 -62.35 -7.37 -16.17
C ARG A 8 -60.94 -7.92 -16.14
N ILE A 9 -60.12 -7.48 -17.08
CA ILE A 9 -58.70 -7.75 -17.10
C ILE A 9 -58.03 -6.79 -16.11
N ILE A 10 -57.46 -7.34 -15.02
CA ILE A 10 -56.63 -6.58 -14.07
C ILE A 10 -55.19 -6.65 -14.61
N VAL A 11 -54.69 -5.54 -15.13
CA VAL A 11 -53.31 -5.39 -15.52
C VAL A 11 -52.52 -4.96 -14.28
N SER A 12 -51.80 -5.91 -13.67
CA SER A 12 -50.89 -5.61 -12.57
C SER A 12 -49.57 -5.07 -13.16
N ALA A 13 -49.31 -3.77 -12.98
CA ALA A 13 -48.06 -3.17 -13.31
C ALA A 13 -47.04 -3.49 -12.19
N ALA A 14 -46.09 -4.40 -12.46
CA ALA A 14 -44.97 -4.65 -11.60
C ALA A 14 -43.93 -3.54 -11.81
N ALA A 15 -43.79 -2.63 -10.85
CA ALA A 15 -42.72 -1.65 -10.84
C ALA A 15 -41.42 -2.34 -10.41
N ALA A 16 -40.51 -2.52 -11.35
CA ALA A 16 -39.14 -3.01 -11.04
C ALA A 16 -38.31 -1.85 -10.44
N PHE A 17 -38.02 -1.92 -9.17
CA PHE A 17 -37.05 -1.04 -8.52
C PHE A 17 -35.63 -1.49 -8.91
N VAL A 18 -34.98 -0.74 -9.79
CA VAL A 18 -33.55 -0.89 -10.07
C VAL A 18 -32.78 -0.17 -8.95
N VAL A 19 -32.25 -0.93 -7.98
CA VAL A 19 -31.32 -0.42 -6.97
C VAL A 19 -29.96 -0.28 -7.64
N ALA A 20 -29.62 0.93 -8.06
CA ALA A 20 -28.25 1.25 -8.50
C ALA A 20 -27.33 1.27 -7.29
N SER A 21 -26.54 0.21 -7.09
CA SER A 21 -25.46 0.17 -6.12
C SER A 21 -24.35 1.11 -6.61
N ILE A 22 -24.26 2.30 -6.02
CA ILE A 22 -23.12 3.20 -6.20
C ILE A 22 -21.96 2.59 -5.45
N GLY A 23 -21.09 1.87 -6.18
CA GLY A 23 -19.81 1.40 -5.65
C GLY A 23 -18.95 2.61 -5.29
N VAL A 24 -18.71 2.82 -3.99
CA VAL A 24 -17.70 3.77 -3.53
C VAL A 24 -16.33 3.18 -3.88
N TYR A 25 -15.80 3.57 -5.02
CA TYR A 25 -14.40 3.28 -5.34
C TYR A 25 -13.55 4.10 -4.38
N ALA A 26 -12.94 3.45 -3.38
CA ALA A 26 -11.91 4.07 -2.56
C ALA A 26 -10.78 4.52 -3.50
N GLN A 27 -10.60 5.82 -3.64
CA GLN A 27 -9.49 6.38 -4.41
C GLN A 27 -8.19 5.95 -3.74
N ALA A 28 -7.28 5.35 -4.51
CA ALA A 28 -5.94 5.10 -4.04
C ALA A 28 -5.30 6.43 -3.58
N PRO A 29 -4.54 6.43 -2.47
CA PRO A 29 -3.84 7.62 -2.03
C PRO A 29 -3.02 8.21 -3.19
N PRO A 30 -2.94 9.55 -3.33
CA PRO A 30 -2.17 10.17 -4.39
C PRO A 30 -0.72 9.67 -4.34
N ALA A 31 -0.19 9.28 -5.49
CA ALA A 31 1.21 8.87 -5.62
C ALA A 31 2.11 9.99 -5.09
N GLN A 32 3.01 9.65 -4.17
CA GLN A 32 3.93 10.65 -3.62
C GLN A 32 4.92 11.09 -4.71
N THR A 33 4.94 12.39 -5.00
CA THR A 33 5.85 12.95 -5.98
C THR A 33 7.29 12.71 -5.56
N GLY A 34 8.09 12.10 -6.45
CA GLY A 34 9.51 11.85 -6.20
C GLY A 34 9.83 10.58 -5.38
N PHE A 35 8.81 9.76 -5.07
CA PHE A 35 8.98 8.43 -4.46
C PHE A 35 8.46 7.34 -5.37
N LYS A 36 9.24 6.28 -5.55
CA LYS A 36 8.84 5.08 -6.32
C LYS A 36 9.30 3.82 -5.62
N ARG A 37 8.44 2.82 -5.52
CA ARG A 37 8.81 1.48 -5.07
C ARG A 37 8.68 0.52 -6.24
N THR A 38 9.80 -0.09 -6.64
CA THR A 38 9.86 -1.04 -7.75
C THR A 38 10.06 -2.44 -7.21
N PRO A 39 9.13 -3.38 -7.40
CA PRO A 39 9.31 -4.77 -7.01
C PRO A 39 10.54 -5.40 -7.69
N VAL A 40 11.30 -6.20 -6.94
CA VAL A 40 12.45 -6.99 -7.42
C VAL A 40 12.08 -8.46 -7.50
N GLN A 41 11.56 -9.01 -6.39
CA GLN A 41 11.10 -10.40 -6.31
C GLN A 41 10.09 -10.57 -5.18
N GLN A 42 9.32 -11.66 -5.29
CA GLN A 42 8.40 -12.13 -4.26
C GLN A 42 8.40 -13.65 -4.27
N ALA A 43 8.43 -14.28 -3.09
CA ALA A 43 8.40 -15.73 -2.96
C ALA A 43 7.81 -16.15 -1.61
N ASP A 44 7.18 -17.31 -1.58
CA ASP A 44 6.78 -17.96 -0.34
C ASP A 44 8.02 -18.37 0.47
N LEU A 45 7.97 -18.20 1.78
CA LEU A 45 9.01 -18.70 2.69
C LEU A 45 8.73 -20.13 3.12
N SER A 46 9.75 -20.82 3.63
CA SER A 46 9.61 -22.13 4.25
C SER A 46 8.76 -22.10 5.53
N VAL A 47 8.55 -20.93 6.12
CA VAL A 47 7.64 -20.71 7.25
C VAL A 47 6.22 -20.60 6.70
N PRO A 48 5.28 -21.48 7.10
CA PRO A 48 3.91 -21.47 6.59
C PRO A 48 3.22 -20.12 6.79
N GLY A 49 2.53 -19.64 5.75
CA GLY A 49 1.78 -18.40 5.77
C GLY A 49 2.62 -17.12 5.65
N LYS A 50 3.94 -17.25 5.47
CA LYS A 50 4.86 -16.10 5.27
C LYS A 50 5.38 -16.05 3.84
N GLU A 51 5.61 -14.83 3.39
CA GLU A 51 6.28 -14.53 2.13
C GLU A 51 7.35 -13.46 2.32
N VAL A 52 8.32 -13.45 1.42
CA VAL A 52 9.28 -12.36 1.28
C VAL A 52 8.94 -11.54 0.05
N VAL A 53 8.95 -10.24 0.20
CA VAL A 53 8.88 -9.29 -0.91
C VAL A 53 10.14 -8.44 -0.88
N GLN A 54 10.85 -8.33 -1.99
CA GLN A 54 11.94 -7.37 -2.13
C GLN A 54 11.55 -6.28 -3.12
N ALA A 55 11.84 -5.04 -2.76
CA ALA A 55 11.59 -3.90 -3.61
C ALA A 55 12.70 -2.85 -3.42
N ILE A 56 12.98 -2.09 -4.47
CA ILE A 56 13.84 -0.92 -4.40
C ILE A 56 12.96 0.32 -4.24
N ALA A 57 13.14 1.02 -3.12
CA ALA A 57 12.60 2.35 -2.89
C ALA A 57 13.57 3.39 -3.47
N GLU A 58 13.09 4.18 -4.41
CA GLU A 58 13.81 5.27 -5.07
C GLU A 58 13.23 6.58 -4.57
N ILE A 59 14.07 7.45 -3.98
CA ILE A 59 13.66 8.69 -3.33
C ILE A 59 14.45 9.84 -3.98
N GLN A 60 13.77 10.66 -4.74
CA GLN A 60 14.37 11.82 -5.40
C GLN A 60 14.84 12.88 -4.39
N PRO A 61 15.79 13.75 -4.73
CA PRO A 61 16.21 14.84 -3.85
C PRO A 61 15.00 15.65 -3.36
N GLY A 62 14.91 15.85 -2.04
CA GLY A 62 13.81 16.56 -1.39
C GLY A 62 12.51 15.77 -1.23
N ALA A 63 12.44 14.55 -1.75
CA ALA A 63 11.28 13.67 -1.60
C ALA A 63 11.40 12.74 -0.38
N GLN A 64 10.33 12.02 -0.10
CA GLN A 64 10.23 11.10 1.03
C GLN A 64 9.28 9.94 0.71
N SER A 65 9.42 8.83 1.45
CA SER A 65 8.49 7.70 1.35
C SER A 65 7.11 7.98 1.96
N GLY A 66 7.00 9.03 2.78
CA GLY A 66 5.85 9.31 3.63
C GLY A 66 5.77 8.38 4.84
N ARG A 67 5.02 8.81 5.86
CA ARG A 67 4.80 8.01 7.06
C ARG A 67 3.98 6.77 6.71
N HIS A 68 4.47 5.60 7.10
CA HIS A 68 3.81 4.33 6.82
C HIS A 68 4.26 3.23 7.79
N THR A 69 3.59 2.09 7.74
CA THR A 69 3.92 0.86 8.47
C THR A 69 4.03 -0.31 7.52
N HIS A 70 4.68 -1.39 7.98
CA HIS A 70 4.68 -2.69 7.33
C HIS A 70 4.01 -3.75 8.22
N PRO A 71 3.30 -4.75 7.67
CA PRO A 71 2.67 -5.80 8.47
C PRO A 71 3.67 -6.82 9.04
N GLY A 72 4.93 -6.78 8.61
CA GLY A 72 6.02 -7.61 9.09
C GLY A 72 7.32 -6.82 9.18
N GLU A 73 8.45 -7.51 9.34
CA GLU A 73 9.76 -6.89 9.40
C GLU A 73 10.16 -6.34 8.04
N GLU A 74 10.77 -5.15 8.04
CA GLU A 74 11.57 -4.64 6.94
C GLU A 74 13.05 -4.75 7.31
N VAL A 75 13.81 -5.52 6.52
CA VAL A 75 15.28 -5.54 6.55
C VAL A 75 15.76 -4.73 5.36
N ALA A 76 16.36 -3.58 5.60
CA ALA A 76 16.70 -2.63 4.56
C ALA A 76 18.21 -2.38 4.46
N TYR A 77 18.64 -2.08 3.23
CA TYR A 77 20.02 -1.76 2.91
C TYR A 77 20.08 -0.58 1.93
N VAL A 78 20.81 0.46 2.26
CA VAL A 78 20.99 1.62 1.39
C VAL A 78 21.98 1.27 0.28
N LEU A 79 21.48 1.19 -0.94
CA LEU A 79 22.27 0.88 -2.14
C LEU A 79 23.03 2.11 -2.64
N GLU A 80 22.39 3.30 -2.56
CA GLU A 80 22.88 4.52 -3.16
C GLU A 80 22.35 5.74 -2.41
N GLY A 81 23.14 6.80 -2.35
CA GLY A 81 22.77 8.07 -1.74
C GLY A 81 22.74 8.05 -0.22
N THR A 82 21.96 8.94 0.35
CA THR A 82 21.82 9.14 1.79
C THR A 82 20.36 9.40 2.12
N ILE A 83 19.86 8.81 3.20
CA ILE A 83 18.53 9.06 3.73
C ILE A 83 18.58 9.55 5.17
N THR A 84 17.60 10.35 5.56
CA THR A 84 17.21 10.54 6.96
C THR A 84 16.07 9.57 7.25
N LEU A 85 16.32 8.63 8.15
CA LEU A 85 15.34 7.67 8.64
C LEU A 85 14.70 8.22 9.91
N GLU A 86 13.38 8.43 9.86
CA GLU A 86 12.57 8.85 10.98
C GLU A 86 11.74 7.67 11.46
N ILE A 87 11.86 7.30 12.72
CA ILE A 87 11.07 6.25 13.38
C ILE A 87 10.35 6.90 14.57
N ASP A 88 9.05 6.71 14.68
CA ASP A 88 8.27 7.27 15.78
C ASP A 88 8.84 6.86 17.13
N GLY A 89 8.99 7.84 18.01
CA GLY A 89 9.56 7.65 19.35
C GLY A 89 11.10 7.50 19.39
N LYS A 90 11.81 7.68 18.26
CA LYS A 90 13.27 7.64 18.20
C LYS A 90 13.84 8.91 17.57
N PRO A 91 15.07 9.30 17.93
CA PRO A 91 15.78 10.35 17.18
C PRO A 91 15.95 9.95 15.72
N ALA A 92 15.83 10.92 14.81
CA ALA A 92 16.10 10.70 13.40
C ALA A 92 17.56 10.28 13.19
N ALA A 93 17.79 9.33 12.30
CA ALA A 93 19.11 8.79 11.99
C ALA A 93 19.44 8.98 10.51
N THR A 94 20.68 9.37 10.21
CA THR A 94 21.18 9.39 8.84
C THR A 94 21.71 8.01 8.48
N LYS A 95 21.33 7.50 7.29
CA LYS A 95 21.82 6.26 6.70
C LYS A 95 22.39 6.53 5.32
N LYS A 96 23.59 6.04 5.07
CA LYS A 96 24.33 6.21 3.80
C LYS A 96 24.42 4.88 3.05
N ALA A 97 24.79 4.96 1.79
CA ALA A 97 25.10 3.77 0.98
C ALA A 97 26.06 2.83 1.74
N GLY A 98 25.73 1.54 1.77
CA GLY A 98 26.46 0.51 2.54
C GLY A 98 25.93 0.28 3.95
N GLU A 99 24.99 1.07 4.44
CA GLU A 99 24.42 0.89 5.78
C GLU A 99 23.06 0.19 5.75
N ALA A 100 22.79 -0.61 6.77
CA ALA A 100 21.54 -1.35 6.94
C ALA A 100 20.74 -0.83 8.13
N PHE A 101 19.43 -1.17 8.14
CA PHE A 101 18.55 -0.95 9.27
C PHE A 101 17.40 -1.97 9.26
N ILE A 102 16.73 -2.11 10.39
CA ILE A 102 15.55 -2.97 10.53
C ILE A 102 14.41 -2.14 11.10
N ILE A 103 13.22 -2.30 10.52
CA ILE A 103 11.96 -1.75 11.01
C ILE A 103 11.09 -2.90 11.50
N PRO A 104 10.76 -2.96 12.80
CA PRO A 104 9.83 -3.96 13.33
C PRO A 104 8.40 -3.81 12.77
N PRO A 105 7.58 -4.88 12.80
CA PRO A 105 6.19 -4.84 12.36
C PRO A 105 5.40 -3.71 13.00
N GLY A 106 4.53 -3.04 12.23
CA GLY A 106 3.65 -1.99 12.71
C GLY A 106 4.32 -0.69 13.12
N THR A 107 5.64 -0.58 13.02
CA THR A 107 6.39 0.62 13.40
C THR A 107 6.21 1.73 12.37
N ILE A 108 5.68 2.88 12.82
CA ILE A 108 5.54 4.06 11.96
C ILE A 108 6.91 4.65 11.67
N HIS A 109 7.23 4.83 10.41
CA HIS A 109 8.50 5.39 9.97
C HIS A 109 8.38 6.11 8.64
N ASN A 110 9.43 6.85 8.27
CA ASN A 110 9.55 7.61 7.05
C ASN A 110 11.02 7.70 6.64
N ALA A 111 11.32 7.54 5.37
CA ALA A 111 12.65 7.77 4.80
C ALA A 111 12.61 9.01 3.91
N LYS A 112 13.49 9.98 4.18
CA LYS A 112 13.65 11.21 3.39
C LYS A 112 14.98 11.18 2.67
N SER A 113 15.05 11.62 1.42
CA SER A 113 16.34 11.87 0.76
C SER A 113 17.09 12.96 1.51
N ALA A 114 18.35 12.67 1.89
CA ALA A 114 19.23 13.58 2.62
C ALA A 114 20.44 13.90 1.75
N GLY A 115 20.29 14.83 0.83
CA GLY A 115 21.35 15.24 -0.08
C GLY A 115 20.85 15.65 -1.45
N GLY A 116 21.75 16.00 -2.35
CA GLY A 116 21.42 16.44 -3.70
C GLY A 116 21.28 15.32 -4.73
N ALA A 117 21.44 14.05 -4.33
CA ALA A 117 21.36 12.87 -5.19
C ALA A 117 20.14 12.00 -4.84
N VAL A 118 19.74 11.17 -5.78
CA VAL A 118 18.72 10.13 -5.56
C VAL A 118 19.23 9.15 -4.52
N ALA A 119 18.36 8.77 -3.58
CA ALA A 119 18.64 7.67 -2.65
C ALA A 119 17.89 6.42 -3.12
N ARG A 120 18.58 5.25 -3.03
CA ARG A 120 18.02 3.94 -3.38
C ARG A 120 18.19 2.98 -2.21
N VAL A 121 17.10 2.40 -1.76
CA VAL A 121 17.08 1.48 -0.62
C VAL A 121 16.46 0.17 -1.06
N LEU A 122 17.18 -0.93 -0.86
CA LEU A 122 16.62 -2.27 -0.99
C LEU A 122 15.90 -2.62 0.31
N GLY A 123 14.59 -2.71 0.25
CA GLY A 123 13.76 -3.23 1.33
C GLY A 123 13.46 -4.72 1.09
N THR A 124 13.65 -5.53 2.14
CA THR A 124 13.25 -6.93 2.20
C THR A 124 12.18 -7.05 3.27
N TYR A 125 10.95 -7.30 2.85
CA TYR A 125 9.78 -7.38 3.72
C TYR A 125 9.43 -8.84 3.97
N ILE A 126 9.39 -9.25 5.24
CA ILE A 126 8.98 -10.59 5.67
C ILE A 126 7.59 -10.45 6.27
N ILE A 127 6.57 -10.79 5.51
CA ILE A 127 5.18 -10.44 5.81
C ILE A 127 4.26 -11.66 5.77
N ASP A 128 3.06 -11.54 6.31
CA ASP A 128 2.01 -12.52 6.09
C ASP A 128 1.58 -12.50 4.63
N LYS A 129 1.43 -13.67 4.05
CA LYS A 129 1.08 -13.86 2.64
C LYS A 129 -0.19 -13.10 2.26
N GLY A 130 -0.10 -12.34 1.16
CA GLY A 130 -1.22 -11.56 0.62
C GLY A 130 -1.51 -10.25 1.36
N LYS A 131 -0.69 -9.84 2.32
CA LYS A 131 -0.82 -8.53 2.96
C LYS A 131 -0.14 -7.45 2.11
N PRO A 132 -0.66 -6.22 2.10
CA PRO A 132 0.02 -5.10 1.44
C PRO A 132 1.37 -4.84 2.10
N VAL A 133 2.42 -4.60 1.29
CA VAL A 133 3.78 -4.34 1.80
C VAL A 133 3.82 -3.12 2.72
N ALA A 134 3.03 -2.09 2.42
CA ALA A 134 3.01 -0.85 3.21
C ALA A 134 1.60 -0.30 3.35
N THR A 135 1.32 0.30 4.51
CA THR A 135 0.08 1.02 4.79
C THR A 135 0.42 2.46 5.19
N PRO A 136 -0.03 3.47 4.42
CA PRO A 136 0.15 4.88 4.77
C PRO A 136 -0.48 5.22 6.13
N VAL A 137 0.17 6.14 6.87
CA VAL A 137 -0.32 6.71 8.13
C VAL A 137 -0.48 8.21 7.95
N GLN A 138 -1.64 8.73 8.32
CA GLN A 138 -1.93 10.17 8.31
C GLN A 138 -1.28 10.90 9.49
#